data_88edb2a92ea77b4315f97550d3e7076d
#
_entry.id   88edb2a92ea77b4315f97550d3e7076d
#
_cell.length_a   1.000
_cell.length_b   1.000
_cell.length_c   1.000
_cell.angle_alpha   90.00
_cell.angle_beta   90.00
_cell.angle_gamma   90.00
#
_symmetry.space_group_name_H-M   'P 1'
#
loop_
_entity.id
_entity.type
_entity.pdbx_description
1 polymer ?
#
loop_
_entity_poly.entity_id
_entity_poly.type
_entity_poly.pdbx_seq_one_letter_code
_entity_poly.pdbx_strand_id
1 'polypeptide(L)'
;RHLGRTFSADRRSDPMLSLAAAASGYVLNAPAPMAARARAVSMDAAKMESAFAAATATPSGNQDFLEASPYSDQSNVPVNTYKNKAPHTGKVVSTKRIVGAQATGETCHIIIDHFGKMPYWEGQSAGVIAPGTNPKNGKPNSVRLYSIAASRYGDDMTGQTTSLCVRRATYWCPELKADDPAKKGICSNFLCDTKPGDEVKLTGPSGKVMLIPEKDPNADLIMVATGTGIAPYRSFIRRLFVEKSPYAADYKGLAWLFLGVANSDALLYDDEWQPIVKNFPNNFKLDYALSREQKNKAGGKMYIQDKVAEYSDEIFTRMDNGGHMYFCGLKGMMPGILEMLEGVSKEKGIVWEDKLKSWKSAGQWHVEVY
;
A
#
# COMPACT_ATOMS: atom_id res chain seq x y z
N ARG A 1 -57.58 -37.94 1.63
CA ARG A 1 -58.77 -37.12 1.35
C ARG A 1 -58.32 -35.95 0.57
N HIS A 2 -58.33 -35.98 -0.79
CA HIS A 2 -59.37 -35.59 -1.75
C HIS A 2 -59.69 -34.09 -1.61
N LEU A 3 -59.61 -33.23 -2.59
CA LEU A 3 -59.99 -33.08 -4.00
C LEU A 3 -59.26 -31.83 -4.53
N GLY A 4 -58.67 -31.59 -5.61
CA GLY A 4 -59.06 -31.89 -6.98
C GLY A 4 -60.02 -30.85 -7.59
N ARG A 5 -59.54 -29.98 -8.50
CA ARG A 5 -60.29 -29.52 -9.66
C ARG A 5 -59.44 -28.73 -10.64
N THR A 6 -59.34 -29.28 -11.81
CA THR A 6 -59.01 -28.73 -13.13
C THR A 6 -60.14 -27.88 -13.69
N PHE A 7 -59.82 -26.95 -14.60
CA PHE A 7 -60.55 -26.55 -15.81
C PHE A 7 -59.85 -25.28 -16.36
N SER A 8 -59.33 -25.19 -17.53
CA SER A 8 -59.74 -25.39 -18.91
C SER A 8 -59.65 -24.07 -19.66
N ALA A 9 -58.97 -24.13 -20.80
CA ALA A 9 -58.69 -23.07 -21.76
C ALA A 9 -59.96 -22.41 -22.32
N ASP A 10 -59.84 -21.12 -22.72
CA ASP A 10 -60.52 -20.66 -23.91
C ASP A 10 -59.69 -19.62 -24.68
N ARG A 11 -59.62 -19.85 -25.99
CA ARG A 11 -59.05 -18.93 -27.00
C ARG A 11 -60.10 -17.95 -27.42
N ARG A 12 -59.69 -16.69 -27.74
CA ARG A 12 -60.20 -15.95 -28.92
C ARG A 12 -59.38 -14.69 -29.21
N SER A 13 -58.81 -14.70 -30.40
CA SER A 13 -58.80 -13.67 -31.49
C SER A 13 -58.20 -12.30 -31.19
N ASP A 14 -57.15 -12.01 -31.96
CA ASP A 14 -56.64 -10.70 -32.39
C ASP A 14 -57.73 -9.83 -33.02
N PRO A 15 -57.50 -8.50 -33.07
CA PRO A 15 -56.97 -7.98 -34.32
C PRO A 15 -55.87 -6.88 -34.17
N MET A 16 -55.05 -6.84 -35.21
CA MET A 16 -54.07 -5.84 -35.57
C MET A 16 -54.54 -4.38 -35.36
N LEU A 17 -53.62 -3.54 -34.86
CA LEU A 17 -53.48 -2.16 -35.33
C LEU A 17 -52.07 -1.58 -35.00
N SER A 18 -51.36 -1.34 -36.06
CA SER A 18 -50.42 -0.31 -36.44
C SER A 18 -49.39 0.29 -35.46
N LEU A 19 -48.16 0.13 -35.91
CA LEU A 19 -46.96 0.95 -35.71
C LEU A 19 -47.12 2.32 -35.08
N ALA A 20 -46.37 2.58 -34.02
CA ALA A 20 -45.64 3.81 -33.84
C ALA A 20 -44.30 3.48 -33.13
N ALA A 21 -43.22 3.60 -33.86
CA ALA A 21 -41.85 3.48 -33.36
C ALA A 21 -41.55 4.66 -32.45
N ALA A 22 -41.43 4.43 -31.16
CA ALA A 22 -40.76 5.35 -30.24
C ALA A 22 -39.38 4.78 -29.92
N ALA A 23 -38.36 5.26 -30.62
CA ALA A 23 -36.97 5.01 -30.29
C ALA A 23 -36.65 5.75 -28.98
N SER A 24 -36.76 5.07 -27.84
CA SER A 24 -36.17 5.57 -26.62
C SER A 24 -34.68 5.18 -26.62
N GLY A 25 -33.87 6.19 -26.96
CA GLY A 25 -32.41 6.06 -26.90
C GLY A 25 -31.96 5.75 -25.48
N TYR A 26 -31.42 4.58 -25.31
CA TYR A 26 -30.54 4.32 -24.17
C TYR A 26 -29.29 5.16 -24.36
N VAL A 27 -29.22 6.25 -23.63
CA VAL A 27 -27.96 6.99 -23.43
C VAL A 27 -27.08 6.10 -22.54
N LEU A 28 -26.14 5.40 -23.16
CA LEU A 28 -25.01 4.81 -22.47
C LEU A 28 -24.24 5.98 -21.83
N ASN A 29 -24.42 6.17 -20.53
CA ASN A 29 -23.54 7.03 -19.75
C ASN A 29 -22.14 6.39 -19.77
N ALA A 30 -21.34 6.84 -20.72
CA ALA A 30 -19.90 6.60 -20.66
C ALA A 30 -19.36 7.20 -19.34
N PRO A 31 -18.49 6.50 -18.62
CA PRO A 31 -17.87 7.09 -17.43
C PRO A 31 -17.13 8.36 -17.87
N ALA A 32 -17.39 9.46 -17.17
CA ALA A 32 -16.71 10.73 -17.43
C ALA A 32 -15.19 10.52 -17.38
N PRO A 33 -14.43 11.12 -18.32
CA PRO A 33 -12.99 10.97 -18.36
C PRO A 33 -12.37 11.45 -17.04
N MET A 34 -11.38 10.69 -16.53
CA MET A 34 -10.69 10.93 -15.26
C MET A 34 -10.08 12.35 -15.11
N ALA A 35 -9.99 13.10 -16.20
CA ALA A 35 -9.49 14.48 -16.22
C ALA A 35 -10.35 15.50 -15.45
N ALA A 36 -11.61 15.20 -15.12
CA ALA A 36 -12.49 16.13 -14.40
C ALA A 36 -12.34 16.06 -12.86
N ARG A 37 -11.59 15.11 -12.33
CA ARG A 37 -11.39 14.93 -10.87
C ARG A 37 -10.12 15.58 -10.30
N ALA A 38 -9.26 16.15 -11.13
CA ALA A 38 -8.00 16.80 -10.74
C ALA A 38 -8.17 18.20 -10.08
N ARG A 39 -9.40 18.61 -9.71
CA ARG A 39 -9.65 19.97 -9.24
C ARG A 39 -9.83 20.16 -7.73
N ALA A 40 -9.47 19.20 -6.90
CA ALA A 40 -9.68 19.37 -5.45
C ALA A 40 -8.40 19.44 -4.60
N VAL A 41 -7.21 19.26 -5.17
CA VAL A 41 -5.94 19.50 -4.47
C VAL A 41 -4.99 20.18 -5.45
N SER A 42 -5.11 21.49 -5.62
CA SER A 42 -4.06 22.26 -6.24
C SER A 42 -2.90 22.43 -5.26
N MET A 43 -2.09 21.42 -5.11
CA MET A 43 -0.71 21.68 -4.77
C MET A 43 -0.08 22.36 -5.99
N ASP A 44 0.53 23.53 -5.74
CA ASP A 44 1.22 24.35 -6.70
C ASP A 44 2.07 23.44 -7.62
N ALA A 45 1.85 23.48 -8.93
CA ALA A 45 2.59 22.67 -9.91
C ALA A 45 4.11 22.86 -9.76
N ALA A 46 4.54 24.04 -9.33
CA ALA A 46 5.93 24.35 -8.99
C ALA A 46 6.43 23.56 -7.76
N LYS A 47 5.58 23.22 -6.80
CA LYS A 47 5.95 22.37 -5.67
C LYS A 47 6.00 20.90 -6.04
N MET A 48 5.15 20.45 -6.96
CA MET A 48 5.21 19.10 -7.50
C MET A 48 6.46 18.91 -8.37
N GLU A 49 6.78 19.86 -9.22
CA GLU A 49 8.01 19.86 -10.02
C GLU A 49 9.26 19.93 -9.13
N SER A 50 9.24 20.72 -8.08
CA SER A 50 10.31 20.81 -7.09
C SER A 50 10.48 19.52 -6.26
N ALA A 51 9.40 18.87 -5.84
CA ALA A 51 9.47 17.60 -5.11
C ALA A 51 9.94 16.45 -6.02
N PHE A 52 9.50 16.43 -7.28
CA PHE A 52 9.96 15.46 -8.28
C PHE A 52 11.39 15.76 -8.73
N ALA A 53 11.76 17.02 -8.93
CA ALA A 53 13.13 17.43 -9.23
C ALA A 53 14.08 17.15 -8.06
N ALA A 54 13.65 17.31 -6.81
CA ALA A 54 14.41 16.88 -5.64
C ALA A 54 14.54 15.35 -5.55
N ALA A 55 13.49 14.61 -5.91
CA ALA A 55 13.50 13.15 -5.95
C ALA A 55 14.28 12.59 -7.17
N THR A 56 14.41 13.37 -8.25
CA THR A 56 15.15 13.03 -9.47
C THR A 56 16.51 13.77 -9.59
N ALA A 57 16.80 14.70 -8.68
CA ALA A 57 18.10 15.34 -8.61
C ALA A 57 19.16 14.26 -8.41
N THR A 58 20.11 14.18 -9.33
CA THR A 58 21.29 13.34 -9.15
C THR A 58 21.99 13.85 -7.89
N PRO A 59 22.14 13.03 -6.83
CA PRO A 59 22.89 13.45 -5.67
C PRO A 59 24.27 13.91 -6.11
N SER A 60 24.73 15.02 -5.57
CA SER A 60 26.07 15.56 -5.86
C SER A 60 27.20 14.75 -5.21
N GLY A 61 26.89 13.54 -4.71
CA GLY A 61 27.83 12.61 -4.08
C GLY A 61 28.02 11.33 -4.87
N ASN A 62 29.15 10.66 -4.63
CA ASN A 62 29.46 9.37 -5.24
C ASN A 62 28.43 8.31 -4.78
N GLN A 63 27.51 7.90 -5.65
CA GLN A 63 26.49 6.88 -5.33
C GLN A 63 27.06 5.45 -5.29
N ASP A 64 28.31 5.25 -5.66
CA ASP A 64 28.93 3.92 -5.66
C ASP A 64 28.93 3.28 -4.26
N PHE A 65 28.97 4.09 -3.19
CA PHE A 65 28.89 3.56 -1.82
C PHE A 65 27.55 2.86 -1.49
N LEU A 66 26.51 3.21 -2.22
CA LEU A 66 25.14 2.71 -1.97
C LEU A 66 24.94 1.28 -2.51
N GLU A 67 25.76 0.86 -3.45
CA GLU A 67 25.81 -0.52 -3.94
C GLU A 67 26.98 -1.32 -3.32
N ALA A 68 27.75 -0.70 -2.42
CA ALA A 68 28.80 -1.35 -1.64
C ALA A 68 28.24 -2.10 -0.42
N SER A 69 29.11 -2.67 0.41
CA SER A 69 28.66 -3.30 1.66
C SER A 69 27.96 -2.29 2.58
N PRO A 70 26.77 -2.62 3.14
CA PRO A 70 26.12 -3.92 3.18
C PRO A 70 25.19 -4.23 1.99
N TYR A 71 25.11 -3.37 0.97
CA TYR A 71 24.10 -3.43 -0.09
C TYR A 71 24.54 -4.20 -1.34
N SER A 72 25.80 -4.60 -1.43
CA SER A 72 26.34 -5.36 -2.56
C SER A 72 25.84 -6.81 -2.61
N ASP A 73 25.34 -7.35 -1.51
CA ASP A 73 24.87 -8.72 -1.43
C ASP A 73 23.66 -8.86 -0.50
N GLN A 74 22.51 -9.20 -1.07
CA GLN A 74 21.25 -9.40 -0.35
C GLN A 74 21.29 -10.58 0.64
N SER A 75 22.25 -11.50 0.54
CA SER A 75 22.42 -12.56 1.53
C SER A 75 22.80 -12.01 2.91
N ASN A 76 23.40 -10.82 2.96
CA ASN A 76 23.90 -10.13 4.16
C ASN A 76 22.94 -9.02 4.65
N VAL A 77 21.62 -9.17 4.44
CA VAL A 77 20.62 -8.21 4.92
C VAL A 77 20.76 -7.98 6.42
N PRO A 78 21.01 -6.74 6.89
CA PRO A 78 21.16 -6.43 8.31
C PRO A 78 19.85 -6.69 9.04
N VAL A 79 19.93 -7.34 10.22
CA VAL A 79 18.75 -7.55 11.09
C VAL A 79 19.13 -7.32 12.53
N ASN A 80 18.29 -6.56 13.25
CA ASN A 80 18.42 -6.29 14.67
C ASN A 80 19.78 -5.73 15.06
N THR A 81 20.35 -4.85 14.23
CA THR A 81 21.58 -4.11 14.54
C THR A 81 21.42 -3.35 15.84
N TYR A 82 20.24 -2.76 16.07
CA TYR A 82 19.86 -2.12 17.32
C TYR A 82 18.71 -2.88 17.99
N LYS A 83 18.85 -3.11 19.30
CA LYS A 83 17.89 -3.86 20.12
C LYS A 83 17.20 -2.95 21.13
N ASN A 84 16.08 -3.40 21.70
CA ASN A 84 15.30 -2.63 22.69
C ASN A 84 16.12 -2.16 23.90
N LYS A 85 17.13 -2.94 24.30
CA LYS A 85 18.03 -2.60 25.43
C LYS A 85 19.13 -1.59 25.05
N ALA A 86 19.42 -1.46 23.76
CA ALA A 86 20.43 -0.57 23.21
C ALA A 86 19.91 0.03 21.88
N PRO A 87 18.88 0.87 21.92
CA PRO A 87 18.34 1.51 20.72
C PRO A 87 19.30 2.58 20.19
N HIS A 88 19.26 2.80 18.89
CA HIS A 88 19.89 3.97 18.28
C HIS A 88 19.04 5.21 18.53
N THR A 89 19.68 6.36 18.72
CA THR A 89 18.98 7.65 18.78
C THR A 89 19.13 8.36 17.45
N GLY A 90 18.04 8.42 16.70
CA GLY A 90 17.93 9.26 15.52
C GLY A 90 17.33 10.63 15.84
N LYS A 91 17.36 11.54 14.86
CA LYS A 91 16.73 12.86 14.95
C LYS A 91 15.70 13.04 13.84
N VAL A 92 14.55 13.59 14.18
CA VAL A 92 13.52 13.93 13.20
C VAL A 92 14.01 15.05 12.29
N VAL A 93 13.94 14.82 10.98
CA VAL A 93 14.21 15.82 9.95
C VAL A 93 12.92 16.55 9.59
N SER A 94 11.82 15.81 9.42
CA SER A 94 10.52 16.38 9.13
C SER A 94 9.38 15.47 9.56
N THR A 95 8.24 16.06 9.89
CA THR A 95 6.95 15.39 10.09
C THR A 95 5.92 16.13 9.28
N LYS A 96 5.34 15.49 8.28
CA LYS A 96 4.39 16.08 7.34
C LYS A 96 3.13 15.24 7.24
N ARG A 97 1.96 15.85 7.46
CA ARG A 97 0.67 15.24 7.12
C ARG A 97 0.58 15.06 5.60
N ILE A 98 0.21 13.86 5.14
CA ILE A 98 0.16 13.48 3.72
C ILE A 98 -1.23 13.05 3.25
N VAL A 99 -2.25 13.33 4.01
CA VAL A 99 -3.67 13.07 3.67
C VAL A 99 -4.47 14.36 3.68
N GLY A 100 -5.50 14.42 2.86
CA GLY A 100 -6.40 15.56 2.75
C GLY A 100 -7.32 15.75 3.96
N ALA A 101 -8.11 16.83 3.94
CA ALA A 101 -8.97 17.23 5.05
C ALA A 101 -10.12 16.25 5.31
N GLN A 102 -10.63 15.57 4.27
CA GLN A 102 -11.72 14.60 4.33
C GLN A 102 -11.26 13.16 4.58
N ALA A 103 -9.96 12.95 4.80
CA ALA A 103 -9.43 11.64 5.15
C ALA A 103 -9.98 11.17 6.50
N THR A 104 -10.13 9.85 6.67
CA THR A 104 -10.65 9.23 7.89
C THR A 104 -9.67 9.21 9.07
N GLY A 105 -8.83 10.21 9.18
CA GLY A 105 -7.80 10.36 10.22
C GLY A 105 -6.57 11.02 9.67
N GLU A 106 -5.60 11.22 10.53
CA GLU A 106 -4.31 11.81 10.17
C GLU A 106 -3.30 10.73 9.86
N THR A 107 -2.57 10.90 8.75
CA THR A 107 -1.40 10.09 8.41
C THR A 107 -0.24 11.02 8.09
N CYS A 108 0.89 10.76 8.73
CA CYS A 108 2.10 11.56 8.56
C CYS A 108 3.22 10.75 7.90
N HIS A 109 3.97 11.42 7.04
CA HIS A 109 5.28 10.99 6.58
C HIS A 109 6.34 11.61 7.48
N ILE A 110 7.20 10.79 8.07
CA ILE A 110 8.17 11.20 9.09
C ILE A 110 9.55 10.77 8.63
N ILE A 111 10.44 11.72 8.43
CA ILE A 111 11.84 11.48 8.05
C ILE A 111 12.70 11.58 9.30
N ILE A 112 13.52 10.55 9.54
CA ILE A 112 14.40 10.44 10.70
C ILE A 112 15.82 10.22 10.20
N ASP A 113 16.73 11.09 10.59
CA ASP A 113 18.16 10.93 10.39
C ASP A 113 18.71 9.91 11.40
N HIS A 114 19.27 8.83 10.91
CA HIS A 114 19.98 7.81 11.68
C HIS A 114 21.51 7.93 11.51
N PHE A 115 21.99 8.99 10.87
CA PHE A 115 23.42 9.31 10.70
C PHE A 115 24.21 8.19 9.98
N GLY A 116 23.56 7.47 9.06
CA GLY A 116 24.16 6.30 8.39
C GLY A 116 24.43 5.08 9.30
N LYS A 117 23.95 5.11 10.56
CA LYS A 117 24.24 4.04 11.54
C LYS A 117 23.29 2.86 11.51
N MET A 118 22.13 3.00 10.84
CA MET A 118 21.13 1.94 10.73
C MET A 118 20.86 1.63 9.25
N PRO A 119 21.79 0.98 8.53
CA PRO A 119 21.55 0.55 7.17
C PRO A 119 20.41 -0.48 7.12
N TYR A 120 19.56 -0.38 6.09
CA TYR A 120 18.41 -1.25 5.89
C TYR A 120 18.17 -1.49 4.40
N TRP A 121 17.38 -2.53 4.11
CA TRP A 121 16.91 -2.85 2.77
C TRP A 121 15.43 -2.53 2.63
N GLU A 122 14.98 -2.28 1.41
CA GLU A 122 13.57 -2.08 1.07
C GLU A 122 12.73 -3.26 1.54
N GLY A 123 11.58 -2.98 2.17
CA GLY A 123 10.71 -3.99 2.77
C GLY A 123 11.03 -4.35 4.21
N GLN A 124 12.09 -3.81 4.81
CA GLN A 124 12.34 -3.96 6.24
C GLN A 124 11.54 -2.94 7.07
N SER A 125 11.47 -3.22 8.37
CA SER A 125 10.77 -2.40 9.37
C SER A 125 11.76 -1.80 10.37
N ALA A 126 11.52 -0.55 10.78
CA ALA A 126 12.16 0.09 11.92
C ALA A 126 11.26 -0.02 13.16
N GLY A 127 11.84 -0.36 14.28
CA GLY A 127 11.17 -0.30 15.56
C GLY A 127 11.33 1.08 16.20
N VAL A 128 10.26 1.60 16.78
CA VAL A 128 10.27 2.88 17.52
C VAL A 128 9.85 2.65 18.96
N ILE A 129 10.57 3.26 19.88
CA ILE A 129 10.25 3.28 21.32
C ILE A 129 9.84 4.70 21.69
N ALA A 130 8.55 4.93 21.94
CA ALA A 130 8.06 6.21 22.41
C ALA A 130 8.61 6.51 23.83
N PRO A 131 8.93 7.78 24.15
CA PRO A 131 9.41 8.15 25.47
C PRO A 131 8.37 7.90 26.57
N GLY A 132 8.83 7.83 27.82
CA GLY A 132 7.98 7.64 28.98
C GLY A 132 7.60 6.18 29.27
N THR A 133 6.58 6.03 30.09
CA THR A 133 6.10 4.75 30.57
C THR A 133 4.68 4.45 30.13
N ASN A 134 4.36 3.20 29.97
CA ASN A 134 3.02 2.75 29.67
C ASN A 134 2.11 2.94 30.90
N PRO A 135 1.05 3.75 30.81
CA PRO A 135 0.19 4.07 31.93
C PRO A 135 -0.53 2.86 32.55
N LYS A 136 -0.64 1.74 31.79
CA LYS A 136 -1.30 0.53 32.27
C LYS A 136 -0.45 -0.31 33.21
N ASN A 137 0.86 -0.23 33.14
CA ASN A 137 1.77 -1.11 33.89
C ASN A 137 3.02 -0.46 34.45
N GLY A 138 3.20 0.87 34.27
CA GLY A 138 4.34 1.65 34.74
C GLY A 138 5.71 1.29 34.12
N LYS A 139 5.76 0.35 33.16
CA LYS A 139 7.00 -0.05 32.51
C LYS A 139 7.31 0.87 31.33
N PRO A 140 8.58 0.97 30.88
CA PRO A 140 8.91 1.67 29.63
C PRO A 140 8.00 1.22 28.48
N ASN A 141 7.67 2.17 27.60
CA ASN A 141 6.87 1.86 26.43
C ASN A 141 7.52 0.76 25.59
N SER A 142 6.70 -0.17 25.11
CA SER A 142 7.18 -1.25 24.24
C SER A 142 7.43 -0.71 22.82
N VAL A 143 8.40 -1.33 22.15
CA VAL A 143 8.68 -1.06 20.73
C VAL A 143 7.45 -1.28 19.87
N ARG A 144 7.30 -0.43 18.85
CA ARG A 144 6.34 -0.60 17.76
C ARG A 144 7.09 -0.63 16.44
N LEU A 145 6.80 -1.63 15.63
CA LEU A 145 7.38 -1.78 14.30
C LEU A 145 6.59 -0.95 13.29
N TYR A 146 7.32 -0.32 12.39
CA TYR A 146 6.80 0.42 11.24
C TYR A 146 7.59 0.01 10.01
N SER A 147 6.91 -0.42 8.96
CA SER A 147 7.57 -0.68 7.69
C SER A 147 8.20 0.61 7.18
N ILE A 148 9.44 0.53 6.71
CA ILE A 148 10.19 1.67 6.22
C ILE A 148 9.62 2.10 4.86
N ALA A 149 9.39 3.41 4.71
CA ALA A 149 8.80 4.00 3.51
C ALA A 149 9.85 4.62 2.56
N ALA A 150 11.11 4.66 2.95
CA ALA A 150 12.23 5.08 2.10
C ALA A 150 12.99 3.87 1.56
N SER A 151 13.66 4.05 0.43
CA SER A 151 14.69 3.11 -0.01
C SER A 151 15.92 3.19 0.92
N ARG A 152 16.86 2.24 0.73
CA ARG A 152 18.15 2.23 1.47
C ARG A 152 18.92 3.54 1.41
N TYR A 153 18.61 4.38 0.44
CA TYR A 153 19.25 5.68 0.23
C TYR A 153 18.59 6.82 1.02
N GLY A 154 17.46 6.55 1.68
CA GLY A 154 16.65 7.59 2.32
C GLY A 154 15.84 8.41 1.30
N ASP A 155 15.04 9.36 1.80
CA ASP A 155 14.30 10.28 0.92
C ASP A 155 15.21 11.35 0.31
N ASP A 156 16.33 11.65 0.95
CA ASP A 156 17.36 12.60 0.55
C ASP A 156 18.51 11.99 -0.25
N MET A 157 18.46 10.70 -0.54
CA MET A 157 19.47 9.95 -1.28
C MET A 157 20.88 9.98 -0.65
N THR A 158 20.97 10.21 0.66
CA THR A 158 22.27 10.23 1.38
C THR A 158 22.63 8.90 2.02
N GLY A 159 21.68 7.97 2.15
CA GLY A 159 21.86 6.76 2.94
C GLY A 159 21.87 7.00 4.46
N GLN A 160 21.56 8.21 4.90
CA GLN A 160 21.60 8.60 6.32
C GLN A 160 20.22 8.65 6.97
N THR A 161 19.15 8.69 6.17
CA THR A 161 17.79 8.84 6.65
C THR A 161 16.94 7.62 6.43
N THR A 162 15.92 7.46 7.25
CA THR A 162 14.81 6.53 7.07
C THR A 162 13.50 7.28 7.16
N SER A 163 12.44 6.80 6.51
CA SER A 163 11.13 7.41 6.63
C SER A 163 10.04 6.40 7.01
N LEU A 164 9.05 6.89 7.74
CA LEU A 164 7.92 6.13 8.22
C LEU A 164 6.61 6.75 7.77
N CYS A 165 5.67 5.91 7.36
CA CYS A 165 4.29 6.30 7.07
C CYS A 165 3.42 5.91 8.26
N VAL A 166 3.00 6.89 9.06
CA VAL A 166 2.37 6.65 10.36
C VAL A 166 0.97 7.24 10.41
N ARG A 167 -0.03 6.38 10.60
CA ARG A 167 -1.38 6.85 10.92
C ARG A 167 -1.50 7.10 12.42
N ARG A 168 -1.94 8.30 12.81
CA ARG A 168 -2.29 8.63 14.19
C ARG A 168 -3.42 7.72 14.67
N ALA A 169 -3.16 6.90 15.66
CA ALA A 169 -4.17 6.04 16.24
C ALA A 169 -4.97 6.81 17.29
N THR A 170 -6.25 7.04 17.00
CA THR A 170 -7.25 7.60 17.90
C THR A 170 -8.26 6.52 18.28
N TYR A 171 -9.05 6.76 19.30
CA TYR A 171 -10.14 5.89 19.71
C TYR A 171 -11.41 6.73 19.88
N TRP A 172 -12.33 6.58 18.94
CA TRP A 172 -13.64 7.21 19.05
C TRP A 172 -14.43 6.55 20.18
N CYS A 173 -14.81 7.35 21.18
CA CYS A 173 -15.62 6.89 22.31
C CYS A 173 -17.10 7.24 22.05
N PRO A 174 -18.00 6.25 21.89
CA PRO A 174 -19.42 6.51 21.67
C PRO A 174 -20.07 7.28 22.81
N GLU A 175 -19.62 7.05 24.05
CA GLU A 175 -20.13 7.70 25.26
C GLU A 175 -19.75 9.17 25.33
N LEU A 176 -18.48 9.49 24.97
CA LEU A 176 -17.98 10.87 24.92
C LEU A 176 -18.40 11.60 23.64
N LYS A 177 -18.87 10.87 22.61
CA LYS A 177 -19.12 11.37 21.25
C LYS A 177 -17.90 12.13 20.67
N ALA A 178 -16.71 11.72 21.07
CA ALA A 178 -15.43 12.31 20.70
C ALA A 178 -14.30 11.27 20.80
N ASP A 179 -13.12 11.61 20.26
CA ASP A 179 -11.93 10.80 20.49
C ASP A 179 -11.52 10.84 21.97
N ASP A 180 -11.35 9.65 22.58
CA ASP A 180 -10.91 9.50 23.97
C ASP A 180 -9.38 9.63 24.06
N PRO A 181 -8.85 10.72 24.63
CA PRO A 181 -7.41 10.94 24.72
C PRO A 181 -6.68 9.92 25.60
N ALA A 182 -7.41 9.24 26.52
CA ALA A 182 -6.81 8.20 27.37
C ALA A 182 -6.60 6.87 26.63
N LYS A 183 -7.29 6.66 25.52
CA LYS A 183 -7.23 5.42 24.71
C LYS A 183 -6.46 5.57 23.40
N LYS A 184 -5.88 6.75 23.13
CA LYS A 184 -5.08 6.98 21.91
C LYS A 184 -3.82 6.11 21.88
N GLY A 185 -3.34 5.79 20.68
CA GLY A 185 -2.09 5.05 20.51
C GLY A 185 -0.87 5.86 20.96
N ILE A 186 -0.05 5.32 21.84
CA ILE A 186 1.10 6.03 22.42
C ILE A 186 2.13 6.37 21.33
N CYS A 187 2.66 5.35 20.64
CA CYS A 187 3.78 5.53 19.73
C CYS A 187 3.40 6.32 18.46
N SER A 188 2.24 6.04 17.86
CA SER A 188 1.79 6.75 16.66
C SER A 188 1.49 8.23 16.94
N ASN A 189 0.91 8.55 18.10
CA ASN A 189 0.70 9.95 18.48
C ASN A 189 2.02 10.65 18.77
N PHE A 190 2.94 10.00 19.49
CA PHE A 190 4.30 10.54 19.68
C PHE A 190 4.93 10.89 18.34
N LEU A 191 4.97 9.95 17.39
CA LEU A 191 5.59 10.15 16.08
C LEU A 191 4.91 11.28 15.27
N CYS A 192 3.57 11.33 15.25
CA CYS A 192 2.86 12.40 14.53
C CYS A 192 2.97 13.79 15.19
N ASP A 193 3.39 13.86 16.45
CA ASP A 193 3.59 15.12 17.19
C ASP A 193 5.05 15.61 17.13
N THR A 194 5.98 14.79 16.60
CA THR A 194 7.41 15.16 16.51
C THR A 194 7.65 16.35 15.59
N LYS A 195 8.70 17.09 15.90
CA LYS A 195 9.18 18.26 15.15
C LYS A 195 10.63 18.05 14.73
N PRO A 196 11.14 18.80 13.74
CA PRO A 196 12.55 18.78 13.39
C PRO A 196 13.45 18.96 14.60
N GLY A 197 14.43 18.06 14.75
CA GLY A 197 15.38 18.04 15.87
C GLY A 197 14.99 17.15 17.05
N ASP A 198 13.73 16.68 17.13
CA ASP A 198 13.29 15.76 18.19
C ASP A 198 13.99 14.41 18.08
N GLU A 199 14.30 13.82 19.23
CA GLU A 199 14.95 12.51 19.30
C GLU A 199 13.94 11.38 19.20
N VAL A 200 14.30 10.37 18.42
CA VAL A 200 13.54 9.11 18.27
C VAL A 200 14.43 7.91 18.55
N LYS A 201 14.01 7.04 19.46
CA LYS A 201 14.70 5.79 19.74
C LYS A 201 14.30 4.73 18.71
N LEU A 202 15.28 4.32 17.90
CA LEU A 202 15.14 3.35 16.81
C LEU A 202 15.72 1.99 17.19
N THR A 203 15.06 0.94 16.77
CA THR A 203 15.56 -0.45 16.82
C THR A 203 15.42 -1.10 15.44
N GLY A 204 16.09 -2.20 15.20
CA GLY A 204 16.07 -2.87 13.91
C GLY A 204 17.37 -2.65 13.14
N PRO A 205 17.31 -2.64 11.80
CA PRO A 205 16.14 -2.96 10.98
C PRO A 205 15.68 -4.40 11.21
N SER A 206 14.43 -4.71 10.92
CA SER A 206 13.87 -6.05 11.12
C SER A 206 13.06 -6.51 9.91
N GLY A 207 12.95 -7.84 9.78
CA GLY A 207 12.25 -8.48 8.66
C GLY A 207 13.18 -8.89 7.52
N LYS A 208 12.82 -10.02 6.87
CA LYS A 208 13.43 -10.53 5.64
C LYS A 208 12.39 -11.08 4.66
N VAL A 209 11.12 -10.95 5.01
CA VAL A 209 10.02 -11.53 4.23
C VAL A 209 9.65 -10.65 3.04
N MET A 210 9.71 -9.34 3.22
CA MET A 210 9.24 -8.35 2.26
C MET A 210 10.36 -7.80 1.36
N LEU A 211 11.40 -8.57 1.09
CA LEU A 211 12.49 -8.08 0.23
C LEU A 211 12.14 -8.15 -1.25
N ILE A 212 12.66 -7.22 -2.05
CA ILE A 212 12.59 -7.28 -3.51
C ILE A 212 13.49 -8.42 -4.01
N PRO A 213 13.09 -9.23 -5.00
CA PRO A 213 13.93 -10.28 -5.58
C PRO A 213 14.97 -9.69 -6.54
N GLU A 214 15.93 -8.91 -6.04
CA GLU A 214 16.92 -8.18 -6.87
C GLU A 214 17.76 -9.08 -7.78
N LYS A 215 17.77 -10.39 -7.59
CA LYS A 215 18.44 -11.35 -8.48
C LYS A 215 17.64 -11.64 -9.75
N ASP A 216 16.37 -11.29 -9.78
CA ASP A 216 15.50 -11.45 -10.97
C ASP A 216 14.89 -10.10 -11.38
N PRO A 217 15.54 -9.38 -12.28
CA PRO A 217 15.04 -8.10 -12.76
C PRO A 217 13.79 -8.22 -13.65
N ASN A 218 13.37 -9.41 -14.01
CA ASN A 218 12.15 -9.65 -14.79
C ASN A 218 10.95 -10.01 -13.90
N ALA A 219 11.15 -10.19 -12.59
CA ALA A 219 10.08 -10.58 -11.69
C ALA A 219 8.96 -9.53 -11.62
N ASP A 220 7.72 -9.96 -11.81
CA ASP A 220 6.56 -9.12 -11.54
C ASP A 220 6.32 -8.98 -10.03
N LEU A 221 6.01 -7.77 -9.58
CA LEU A 221 5.74 -7.46 -8.17
C LEU A 221 4.30 -7.00 -8.01
N ILE A 222 3.44 -7.85 -7.46
CA ILE A 222 2.04 -7.55 -7.19
C ILE A 222 1.93 -7.11 -5.74
N MET A 223 1.74 -5.81 -5.52
CA MET A 223 1.80 -5.15 -4.22
C MET A 223 0.41 -4.77 -3.75
N VAL A 224 -0.10 -5.41 -2.71
CA VAL A 224 -1.45 -5.19 -2.17
C VAL A 224 -1.36 -4.49 -0.82
N ALA A 225 -1.77 -3.22 -0.78
CA ALA A 225 -1.70 -2.35 0.38
C ALA A 225 -3.08 -1.94 0.91
N THR A 226 -3.21 -1.82 2.23
CA THR A 226 -4.30 -1.05 2.84
C THR A 226 -3.75 0.02 3.76
N GLY A 227 -4.14 1.29 3.51
CA GLY A 227 -3.67 2.42 4.30
C GLY A 227 -2.14 2.51 4.37
N THR A 228 -1.59 2.61 5.57
CA THR A 228 -0.15 2.72 5.80
C THR A 228 0.67 1.49 5.42
N GLY A 229 0.04 0.40 5.00
CA GLY A 229 0.71 -0.73 4.35
C GLY A 229 1.36 -0.38 3.02
N ILE A 230 1.13 0.82 2.49
CA ILE A 230 1.85 1.38 1.34
C ILE A 230 3.36 1.59 1.62
N ALA A 231 3.78 1.71 2.88
CA ALA A 231 5.13 2.09 3.25
C ALA A 231 6.23 1.23 2.57
N PRO A 232 6.26 -0.11 2.69
CA PRO A 232 7.28 -0.91 2.03
C PRO A 232 7.22 -0.80 0.50
N TYR A 233 6.03 -0.59 -0.07
CA TYR A 233 5.89 -0.45 -1.53
C TYR A 233 6.36 0.90 -2.04
N ARG A 234 6.27 1.96 -1.23
CA ARG A 234 6.93 3.22 -1.55
C ARG A 234 8.44 3.02 -1.67
N SER A 235 9.04 2.29 -0.75
CA SER A 235 10.47 1.99 -0.84
C SER A 235 10.82 1.19 -2.10
N PHE A 236 9.99 0.19 -2.49
CA PHE A 236 10.15 -0.58 -3.71
C PHE A 236 10.05 0.29 -4.96
N ILE A 237 8.99 1.08 -5.06
CA ILE A 237 8.71 1.93 -6.22
C ILE A 237 9.82 2.97 -6.40
N ARG A 238 10.31 3.56 -5.30
CA ARG A 238 11.47 4.47 -5.36
C ARG A 238 12.71 3.76 -5.87
N ARG A 239 13.03 2.57 -5.34
CA ARG A 239 14.15 1.73 -5.77
C ARG A 239 14.09 1.38 -7.25
N LEU A 240 12.89 1.12 -7.79
CA LEU A 240 12.68 0.67 -9.16
C LEU A 240 12.59 1.79 -10.18
N PHE A 241 12.02 2.95 -9.84
CA PHE A 241 11.63 3.95 -10.83
C PHE A 241 12.15 5.37 -10.56
N VAL A 242 12.61 5.65 -9.35
CA VAL A 242 13.10 6.99 -8.98
C VAL A 242 14.62 7.02 -8.91
N GLU A 243 15.21 5.96 -8.40
CA GLU A 243 16.65 5.85 -8.22
C GLU A 243 17.34 5.39 -9.49
N LYS A 244 18.56 5.90 -9.73
CA LYS A 244 19.37 5.53 -10.89
C LYS A 244 20.38 4.45 -10.55
N SER A 245 19.91 3.40 -9.86
CA SER A 245 20.74 2.25 -9.52
C SER A 245 20.89 1.29 -10.70
N PRO A 246 21.92 0.44 -10.74
CA PRO A 246 22.05 -0.62 -11.74
C PRO A 246 20.80 -1.51 -11.78
N TYR A 247 20.26 -1.89 -10.63
CA TYR A 247 19.05 -2.70 -10.57
C TYR A 247 17.83 -2.01 -11.18
N ALA A 248 17.65 -0.71 -10.93
CA ALA A 248 16.56 0.07 -11.55
C ALA A 248 16.69 0.11 -13.09
N ALA A 249 17.91 0.24 -13.60
CA ALA A 249 18.18 0.24 -15.04
C ALA A 249 17.90 -1.11 -15.71
N ASP A 250 18.10 -2.21 -14.97
CA ASP A 250 17.89 -3.57 -15.46
C ASP A 250 16.47 -4.08 -15.27
N TYR A 251 15.64 -3.42 -14.42
CA TYR A 251 14.29 -3.88 -14.10
C TYR A 251 13.36 -3.83 -15.32
N LYS A 252 12.76 -4.96 -15.65
CA LYS A 252 11.86 -5.16 -16.81
C LYS A 252 10.51 -5.74 -16.44
N GLY A 253 10.34 -6.16 -15.18
CA GLY A 253 9.07 -6.68 -14.68
C GLY A 253 7.98 -5.62 -14.58
N LEU A 254 6.79 -6.04 -14.20
CA LEU A 254 5.68 -5.17 -13.84
C LEU A 254 5.62 -5.00 -12.33
N ALA A 255 5.76 -3.78 -11.82
CA ALA A 255 5.39 -3.44 -10.46
C ALA A 255 3.93 -2.95 -10.46
N TRP A 256 3.04 -3.74 -9.87
CA TRP A 256 1.61 -3.45 -9.86
C TRP A 256 1.11 -3.16 -8.46
N LEU A 257 0.76 -1.90 -8.21
CA LEU A 257 0.27 -1.44 -6.91
C LEU A 257 -1.25 -1.43 -6.84
N PHE A 258 -1.80 -2.15 -5.87
CA PHE A 258 -3.18 -2.05 -5.42
C PHE A 258 -3.21 -1.34 -4.07
N LEU A 259 -3.88 -0.18 -3.99
CA LEU A 259 -3.99 0.59 -2.75
C LEU A 259 -5.44 0.74 -2.31
N GLY A 260 -5.78 0.15 -1.16
CA GLY A 260 -7.09 0.28 -0.54
C GLY A 260 -7.12 1.35 0.55
N VAL A 261 -8.01 2.33 0.40
CA VAL A 261 -8.26 3.40 1.38
C VAL A 261 -9.76 3.74 1.45
N ALA A 262 -10.13 4.61 2.37
CA ALA A 262 -11.54 4.95 2.56
C ALA A 262 -12.09 5.83 1.42
N ASN A 263 -11.37 6.86 1.04
CA ASN A 263 -11.74 7.87 0.04
C ASN A 263 -10.50 8.46 -0.62
N SER A 264 -10.69 9.28 -1.65
CA SER A 264 -9.61 9.91 -2.41
C SER A 264 -8.71 10.81 -1.55
N ASP A 265 -9.25 11.51 -0.56
CA ASP A 265 -8.48 12.32 0.39
C ASP A 265 -7.53 11.50 1.27
N ALA A 266 -7.78 10.20 1.40
CA ALA A 266 -6.94 9.27 2.16
C ALA A 266 -5.89 8.56 1.28
N LEU A 267 -5.76 8.89 -0.01
CA LEU A 267 -4.70 8.38 -0.87
C LEU A 267 -3.34 8.83 -0.36
N LEU A 268 -2.41 7.89 -0.28
CA LEU A 268 -1.07 8.11 0.23
C LEU A 268 -0.10 8.17 -0.94
N TYR A 269 0.69 9.23 -1.01
CA TYR A 269 1.73 9.46 -2.03
C TYR A 269 1.21 9.45 -3.48
N ASP A 270 -0.05 9.82 -3.71
CA ASP A 270 -0.64 9.83 -5.05
C ASP A 270 0.14 10.75 -6.02
N ASP A 271 0.63 11.86 -5.50
CA ASP A 271 1.50 12.79 -6.21
C ASP A 271 2.84 12.18 -6.65
N GLU A 272 3.36 11.18 -5.92
CA GLU A 272 4.56 10.43 -6.32
C GLU A 272 4.25 9.38 -7.40
N TRP A 273 3.05 8.79 -7.40
CA TRP A 273 2.71 7.70 -8.33
C TRP A 273 2.37 8.19 -9.74
N GLN A 274 1.70 9.32 -9.87
CA GLN A 274 1.20 9.80 -11.16
C GLN A 274 2.31 10.02 -12.20
N PRO A 275 3.47 10.63 -11.86
CA PRO A 275 4.58 10.73 -12.78
C PRO A 275 5.16 9.35 -13.19
N ILE A 276 5.18 8.37 -12.28
CA ILE A 276 5.71 7.03 -12.55
C ILE A 276 4.79 6.29 -13.52
N VAL A 277 3.46 6.33 -13.31
CA VAL A 277 2.48 5.77 -14.25
C VAL A 277 2.67 6.34 -15.65
N LYS A 278 2.92 7.64 -15.75
CA LYS A 278 3.13 8.32 -17.04
C LYS A 278 4.45 7.92 -17.72
N ASN A 279 5.52 7.81 -16.94
CA ASN A 279 6.87 7.62 -17.48
C ASN A 279 7.19 6.13 -17.70
N PHE A 280 6.54 5.22 -16.99
CA PHE A 280 6.77 3.77 -17.04
C PHE A 280 5.48 2.98 -17.26
N PRO A 281 4.69 3.28 -18.33
CA PRO A 281 3.36 2.70 -18.53
C PRO A 281 3.35 1.18 -18.72
N ASN A 282 4.49 0.60 -19.11
CA ASN A 282 4.65 -0.85 -19.32
C ASN A 282 5.17 -1.59 -18.09
N ASN A 283 5.78 -0.85 -17.14
CA ASN A 283 6.44 -1.44 -15.97
C ASN A 283 5.80 -1.07 -14.64
N PHE A 284 4.90 -0.06 -14.64
CA PHE A 284 4.18 0.33 -13.42
C PHE A 284 2.67 0.43 -13.68
N LYS A 285 1.90 -0.31 -12.89
CA LYS A 285 0.42 -0.30 -12.91
C LYS A 285 -0.11 0.06 -11.53
N LEU A 286 -1.21 0.82 -11.49
CA LEU A 286 -1.78 1.36 -10.26
C LEU A 286 -3.29 1.24 -10.26
N ASP A 287 -3.84 0.60 -9.23
CA ASP A 287 -5.27 0.45 -9.02
C ASP A 287 -5.66 0.86 -7.59
N TYR A 288 -6.76 1.64 -7.47
CA TYR A 288 -7.29 2.07 -6.19
C TYR A 288 -8.60 1.37 -5.83
N ALA A 289 -8.71 0.97 -4.56
CA ALA A 289 -9.95 0.54 -3.94
C ALA A 289 -10.41 1.59 -2.94
N LEU A 290 -11.38 2.42 -3.31
CA LEU A 290 -11.91 3.52 -2.50
C LEU A 290 -13.24 3.08 -1.89
N SER A 291 -13.21 2.54 -0.67
CA SER A 291 -14.36 1.84 -0.08
C SER A 291 -15.58 2.73 0.19
N ARG A 292 -15.42 4.05 0.22
CA ARG A 292 -16.52 5.01 0.41
C ARG A 292 -16.94 5.73 -0.88
N GLU A 293 -16.22 5.55 -1.98
CA GLU A 293 -16.48 6.25 -3.24
C GLU A 293 -16.77 5.28 -4.39
N GLN A 294 -16.21 4.07 -4.35
CA GLN A 294 -16.38 3.07 -5.39
C GLN A 294 -17.32 1.95 -4.94
N LYS A 295 -17.90 1.26 -5.92
CA LYS A 295 -18.74 0.08 -5.73
C LYS A 295 -18.11 -1.13 -6.40
N ASN A 296 -18.20 -2.29 -5.74
CA ASN A 296 -17.84 -3.57 -6.33
C ASN A 296 -18.95 -4.07 -7.29
N LYS A 297 -18.71 -5.17 -7.99
CA LYS A 297 -19.65 -5.76 -8.96
C LYS A 297 -21.03 -6.08 -8.36
N ALA A 298 -21.09 -6.38 -7.05
CA ALA A 298 -22.33 -6.66 -6.32
C ALA A 298 -23.04 -5.40 -5.82
N GLY A 299 -22.53 -4.19 -6.12
CA GLY A 299 -23.10 -2.91 -5.66
C GLY A 299 -22.71 -2.54 -4.22
N GLY A 300 -21.92 -3.37 -3.53
CA GLY A 300 -21.35 -3.11 -2.22
C GLY A 300 -20.17 -2.12 -2.26
N LYS A 301 -19.50 -1.95 -1.12
CA LYS A 301 -18.29 -1.14 -1.04
C LYS A 301 -17.15 -1.82 -1.79
N MET A 302 -16.32 -1.03 -2.47
CA MET A 302 -15.09 -1.52 -3.08
C MET A 302 -14.01 -1.68 -2.03
N TYR A 303 -13.72 -2.91 -1.60
CA TYR A 303 -12.56 -3.22 -0.78
C TYR A 303 -11.39 -3.71 -1.64
N ILE A 304 -10.22 -3.85 -1.02
CA ILE A 304 -9.00 -4.22 -1.74
C ILE A 304 -9.10 -5.58 -2.42
N GLN A 305 -9.73 -6.56 -1.79
CA GLN A 305 -9.95 -7.88 -2.38
C GLN A 305 -10.86 -7.82 -3.61
N ASP A 306 -11.89 -6.96 -3.61
CA ASP A 306 -12.77 -6.79 -4.77
C ASP A 306 -12.00 -6.21 -5.97
N LYS A 307 -11.09 -5.26 -5.70
CA LYS A 307 -10.24 -4.67 -6.74
C LYS A 307 -9.24 -5.68 -7.30
N VAL A 308 -8.61 -6.48 -6.45
CA VAL A 308 -7.70 -7.56 -6.86
C VAL A 308 -8.45 -8.62 -7.67
N ALA A 309 -9.69 -8.96 -7.28
CA ALA A 309 -10.54 -9.92 -7.99
C ALA A 309 -10.85 -9.50 -9.44
N GLU A 310 -10.93 -8.18 -9.73
CA GLU A 310 -11.16 -7.69 -11.10
C GLU A 310 -10.09 -8.14 -12.10
N TYR A 311 -8.89 -8.46 -11.60
CA TYR A 311 -7.72 -8.84 -12.38
C TYR A 311 -7.19 -10.23 -12.05
N SER A 312 -8.00 -11.08 -11.43
CA SER A 312 -7.57 -12.38 -10.92
C SER A 312 -6.90 -13.26 -11.98
N ASP A 313 -7.39 -13.26 -13.22
CA ASP A 313 -6.81 -14.05 -14.32
C ASP A 313 -5.39 -13.63 -14.66
N GLU A 314 -5.18 -12.31 -14.77
CA GLU A 314 -3.85 -11.74 -15.04
C GLU A 314 -2.91 -12.02 -13.86
N ILE A 315 -3.40 -11.87 -12.63
CA ILE A 315 -2.60 -12.09 -11.41
C ILE A 315 -2.17 -13.55 -11.31
N PHE A 316 -3.08 -14.51 -11.51
CA PHE A 316 -2.72 -15.93 -11.50
C PHE A 316 -1.68 -16.27 -12.56
N THR A 317 -1.86 -15.76 -13.78
CA THR A 317 -0.90 -15.95 -14.87
C THR A 317 0.49 -15.40 -14.51
N ARG A 318 0.57 -14.19 -13.95
CA ARG A 318 1.84 -13.59 -13.53
C ARG A 318 2.50 -14.36 -12.40
N MET A 319 1.72 -14.79 -11.41
CA MET A 319 2.22 -15.61 -10.32
C MET A 319 2.75 -16.96 -10.79
N ASP A 320 2.10 -17.59 -11.75
CA ASP A 320 2.54 -18.87 -12.35
C ASP A 320 3.80 -18.70 -13.22
N ASN A 321 4.06 -17.50 -13.71
CA ASN A 321 5.26 -17.13 -14.43
C ASN A 321 6.41 -16.60 -13.53
N GLY A 322 6.34 -16.81 -12.22
CA GLY A 322 7.40 -16.41 -11.29
C GLY A 322 7.21 -15.05 -10.63
N GLY A 323 6.06 -14.41 -10.79
CA GLY A 323 5.73 -13.16 -10.11
C GLY A 323 5.67 -13.31 -8.60
N HIS A 324 5.85 -12.22 -7.86
CA HIS A 324 5.81 -12.17 -6.41
C HIS A 324 4.61 -11.36 -5.94
N MET A 325 3.89 -11.86 -4.94
CA MET A 325 2.73 -11.19 -4.36
C MET A 325 3.01 -10.77 -2.92
N TYR A 326 2.82 -9.50 -2.64
CA TYR A 326 3.12 -8.86 -1.37
C TYR A 326 1.86 -8.29 -0.74
N PHE A 327 1.68 -8.51 0.57
CA PHE A 327 0.56 -8.00 1.34
C PHE A 327 1.06 -7.21 2.54
N CYS A 328 0.68 -5.95 2.64
CA CYS A 328 0.99 -5.13 3.79
C CYS A 328 -0.20 -4.23 4.18
N GLY A 329 -0.44 -4.09 5.47
CA GLY A 329 -1.53 -3.27 6.00
C GLY A 329 -2.29 -3.92 7.13
N LEU A 330 -3.57 -3.62 7.24
CA LEU A 330 -4.42 -4.14 8.31
C LEU A 330 -4.58 -5.66 8.20
N LYS A 331 -4.31 -6.38 9.30
CA LYS A 331 -4.47 -7.84 9.38
C LYS A 331 -5.87 -8.30 8.91
N GLY A 332 -6.90 -7.50 9.15
CA GLY A 332 -8.27 -7.80 8.76
C GLY A 332 -8.52 -7.88 7.24
N MET A 333 -7.56 -7.47 6.39
CA MET A 333 -7.72 -7.62 4.94
C MET A 333 -7.47 -9.05 4.46
N MET A 334 -6.62 -9.83 5.17
CA MET A 334 -6.18 -11.15 4.71
C MET A 334 -7.30 -12.18 4.56
N PRO A 335 -8.27 -12.30 5.51
CA PRO A 335 -9.37 -13.24 5.32
C PRO A 335 -10.13 -13.03 4.01
N GLY A 336 -10.50 -11.79 3.69
CA GLY A 336 -11.21 -11.49 2.44
C GLY A 336 -10.38 -11.74 1.18
N ILE A 337 -9.06 -11.49 1.23
CA ILE A 337 -8.14 -11.82 0.13
C ILE A 337 -8.03 -13.33 -0.07
N LEU A 338 -7.87 -14.10 1.00
CA LEU A 338 -7.75 -15.56 0.92
C LEU A 338 -9.06 -16.19 0.41
N GLU A 339 -10.21 -15.75 0.94
CA GLU A 339 -11.53 -16.20 0.47
C GLU A 339 -11.75 -15.89 -1.01
N MET A 340 -11.36 -14.69 -1.46
CA MET A 340 -11.46 -14.30 -2.87
C MET A 340 -10.57 -15.19 -3.76
N LEU A 341 -9.31 -15.42 -3.39
CA LEU A 341 -8.38 -16.25 -4.17
C LEU A 341 -8.81 -17.73 -4.19
N GLU A 342 -9.35 -18.23 -3.09
CA GLU A 342 -9.93 -19.57 -3.03
C GLU A 342 -11.15 -19.70 -3.97
N GLY A 343 -12.04 -18.71 -3.97
CA GLY A 343 -13.18 -18.64 -4.88
C GLY A 343 -12.75 -18.67 -6.34
N VAL A 344 -11.79 -17.82 -6.71
CA VAL A 344 -11.20 -17.78 -8.07
C VAL A 344 -10.55 -19.13 -8.44
N SER A 345 -9.81 -19.74 -7.51
CA SER A 345 -9.18 -21.03 -7.74
C SER A 345 -10.21 -22.12 -8.03
N LYS A 346 -11.32 -22.12 -7.28
CA LYS A 346 -12.43 -23.06 -7.50
C LYS A 346 -13.07 -22.89 -8.87
N GLU A 347 -13.29 -21.65 -9.31
CA GLU A 347 -13.81 -21.35 -10.66
C GLU A 347 -12.87 -21.84 -11.77
N LYS A 348 -11.56 -21.84 -11.51
CA LYS A 348 -10.52 -22.33 -12.43
C LYS A 348 -10.26 -23.85 -12.32
N GLY A 349 -10.94 -24.57 -11.42
CA GLY A 349 -10.66 -25.97 -11.17
C GLY A 349 -9.31 -26.24 -10.50
N ILE A 350 -8.79 -25.28 -9.76
CA ILE A 350 -7.49 -25.34 -9.05
C ILE A 350 -7.76 -25.62 -7.58
N VAL A 351 -6.98 -26.54 -6.97
CA VAL A 351 -6.97 -26.75 -5.52
C VAL A 351 -6.18 -25.63 -4.87
N TRP A 352 -6.87 -24.76 -4.13
CA TRP A 352 -6.27 -23.53 -3.57
C TRP A 352 -5.12 -23.80 -2.60
N GLU A 353 -5.27 -24.76 -1.71
CA GLU A 353 -4.25 -25.13 -0.73
C GLU A 353 -2.93 -25.53 -1.40
N ASP A 354 -3.00 -26.32 -2.48
CA ASP A 354 -1.84 -26.76 -3.24
C ASP A 354 -1.20 -25.58 -3.99
N LYS A 355 -2.01 -24.71 -4.58
CA LYS A 355 -1.54 -23.51 -5.27
C LYS A 355 -0.83 -22.56 -4.30
N LEU A 356 -1.44 -22.26 -3.17
CA LEU A 356 -0.84 -21.39 -2.15
C LEU A 356 0.46 -21.99 -1.57
N LYS A 357 0.47 -23.29 -1.36
CA LYS A 357 1.68 -24.02 -0.93
C LYS A 357 2.80 -23.92 -1.97
N SER A 358 2.47 -24.07 -3.25
CA SER A 358 3.41 -23.90 -4.36
C SER A 358 4.03 -22.51 -4.36
N TRP A 359 3.24 -21.44 -4.35
CA TRP A 359 3.72 -20.05 -4.31
C TRP A 359 4.57 -19.75 -3.07
N LYS A 360 4.17 -20.26 -1.89
CA LYS A 360 4.98 -20.14 -0.66
C LYS A 360 6.31 -20.86 -0.77
N SER A 361 6.32 -22.08 -1.31
CA SER A 361 7.55 -22.87 -1.47
C SER A 361 8.50 -22.25 -2.51
N ALA A 362 7.96 -21.58 -3.51
CA ALA A 362 8.73 -20.83 -4.49
C ALA A 362 9.22 -19.47 -3.99
N GLY A 363 8.86 -19.07 -2.75
CA GLY A 363 9.24 -17.77 -2.20
C GLY A 363 8.51 -16.57 -2.82
N GLN A 364 7.34 -16.78 -3.42
CA GLN A 364 6.57 -15.77 -4.16
C GLN A 364 5.48 -15.08 -3.31
N TRP A 365 5.21 -15.58 -2.11
CA TRP A 365 4.10 -15.15 -1.25
C TRP A 365 4.61 -14.45 0.01
N HIS A 366 4.42 -13.14 0.11
CA HIS A 366 4.99 -12.30 1.15
C HIS A 366 3.90 -11.59 1.96
N VAL A 367 3.87 -11.77 3.28
CA VAL A 367 2.83 -11.20 4.14
C VAL A 367 3.44 -10.53 5.36
N GLU A 368 3.18 -9.23 5.52
CA GLU A 368 3.52 -8.45 6.72
C GLU A 368 2.32 -7.55 7.07
N VAL A 369 1.41 -8.06 7.89
CA VAL A 369 0.16 -7.36 8.29
C VAL A 369 0.11 -7.16 9.81
N TYR A 370 -0.53 -6.07 10.29
CA TYR A 370 -0.57 -5.64 11.69
C TYR A 370 -1.98 -5.38 12.22
#